data_e926d9fbf6b6e18886605170b0da45d7
#
_entry.id   e926d9fbf6b6e18886605170b0da45d7
#
_cell.length_a   1.000
_cell.length_b   1.000
_cell.length_c   1.000
_cell.angle_alpha   90.00
_cell.angle_beta   90.00
_cell.angle_gamma   90.00
#
_symmetry.space_group_name_H-M   'P 1'
#
loop_
_entity.id
_entity.type
_entity.pdbx_description
1 polymer ?
#
loop_
_entity_poly.entity_id
_entity_poly.type
_entity_poly.pdbx_seq_one_letter_code
_entity_poly.pdbx_strand_id
1 'polypeptide(L)'
;MAQYNTPQALRPLENLICDFAYSNGYEPMSVFNDFLRYVIHGFSPGAPPVKDWKYKRQQNRFFMELLAGWIQLMQRELQTREWFDAFGDLFMALSSRGGQQAHGQFFTPVHICDLMVQCTTDEKTTGKRMSDPTCGSGRLLLAYHVRNLGNYLVAEDISRTCCLMTVCNMLIHGCVGEVIQHDSLLPEDFKDGWFVNPILTTTGIPTIRKMSEDEYRASRNIPLSGLKQHLSLIHI
;
A
#
# COMPACT_ATOMS: atom_id res chain seq x y z
N MET A 1 -27.65 4.86 5.18
CA MET A 1 -26.34 5.27 4.58
C MET A 1 -26.26 4.66 3.18
N ALA A 2 -25.74 5.36 2.20
CA ALA A 2 -25.58 4.81 0.85
C ALA A 2 -24.56 3.67 0.86
N GLN A 3 -24.94 2.52 0.32
CA GLN A 3 -24.05 1.39 0.12
C GLN A 3 -22.97 1.80 -0.88
N TYR A 4 -21.71 1.51 -0.59
CA TYR A 4 -20.62 1.77 -1.54
C TYR A 4 -20.84 0.93 -2.81
N ASN A 5 -20.89 1.59 -3.94
CA ASN A 5 -21.11 0.90 -5.23
C ASN A 5 -19.73 0.52 -5.81
N THR A 6 -19.40 -0.75 -5.73
CA THR A 6 -18.14 -1.28 -6.26
C THR A 6 -18.01 -0.96 -7.76
N PRO A 7 -16.89 -0.35 -8.18
CA PRO A 7 -16.61 -0.15 -9.60
C PRO A 7 -16.74 -1.47 -10.38
N GLN A 8 -17.38 -1.42 -11.56
CA GLN A 8 -17.66 -2.61 -12.35
C GLN A 8 -16.39 -3.45 -12.63
N ALA A 9 -15.27 -2.79 -12.84
CA ALA A 9 -13.99 -3.42 -13.11
C ALA A 9 -13.50 -4.31 -11.95
N LEU A 10 -13.86 -3.98 -10.71
CA LEU A 10 -13.42 -4.69 -9.49
C LEU A 10 -14.34 -5.83 -9.06
N ARG A 11 -15.56 -5.89 -9.58
CA ARG A 11 -16.55 -6.92 -9.20
C ARG A 11 -16.04 -8.35 -9.35
N PRO A 12 -15.28 -8.72 -10.39
CA PRO A 12 -14.72 -10.08 -10.47
C PRO A 12 -13.79 -10.43 -9.31
N LEU A 13 -12.90 -9.51 -8.89
CA LEU A 13 -12.01 -9.74 -7.75
C LEU A 13 -12.77 -9.76 -6.42
N GLU A 14 -13.72 -8.84 -6.25
CA GLU A 14 -14.58 -8.81 -5.06
C GLU A 14 -15.36 -10.13 -4.90
N ASN A 15 -16.00 -10.61 -5.96
CA ASN A 15 -16.74 -11.87 -5.94
C ASN A 15 -15.81 -13.05 -5.64
N LEU A 16 -14.63 -13.10 -6.25
CA LEU A 16 -13.64 -14.15 -6.01
C LEU A 16 -13.21 -14.21 -4.54
N ILE A 17 -12.98 -13.06 -3.91
CA ILE A 17 -12.67 -12.96 -2.47
C ILE A 17 -13.84 -13.43 -1.62
N CYS A 18 -15.05 -12.95 -1.90
CA CYS A 18 -16.25 -13.28 -1.13
C CYS A 18 -16.61 -14.77 -1.24
N ASP A 19 -16.61 -15.32 -2.45
CA ASP A 19 -16.94 -16.72 -2.71
C ASP A 19 -15.96 -17.67 -2.02
N PHE A 20 -14.66 -17.38 -2.10
CA PHE A 20 -13.64 -18.12 -1.39
C PHE A 20 -13.81 -18.02 0.12
N ALA A 21 -14.03 -16.83 0.64
CA ALA A 21 -14.19 -16.60 2.07
C ALA A 21 -15.38 -17.38 2.62
N TYR A 22 -16.57 -17.21 2.04
CA TYR A 22 -17.78 -17.88 2.52
C TYR A 22 -17.73 -19.40 2.36
N SER A 23 -17.18 -19.90 1.25
CA SER A 23 -17.04 -21.35 1.02
C SER A 23 -16.09 -22.03 2.00
N ASN A 24 -15.19 -21.28 2.64
CA ASN A 24 -14.20 -21.82 3.57
C ASN A 24 -14.39 -21.35 5.01
N GLY A 25 -15.47 -20.61 5.31
CA GLY A 25 -15.75 -20.10 6.66
C GLY A 25 -14.82 -18.98 7.12
N TYR A 26 -14.32 -18.18 6.17
CA TYR A 26 -13.49 -17.01 6.46
C TYR A 26 -14.30 -15.70 6.31
N GLU A 27 -13.86 -14.65 6.97
CA GLU A 27 -14.35 -13.29 6.74
C GLU A 27 -13.69 -12.70 5.48
N PRO A 28 -14.46 -12.10 4.54
CA PRO A 28 -13.91 -11.52 3.30
C PRO A 28 -12.79 -10.51 3.55
N MET A 29 -12.92 -9.65 4.55
CA MET A 29 -11.89 -8.67 4.91
C MET A 29 -10.61 -9.34 5.42
N SER A 30 -10.71 -10.47 6.12
CA SER A 30 -9.54 -11.25 6.53
C SER A 30 -8.81 -11.87 5.34
N VAL A 31 -9.55 -12.40 4.35
CA VAL A 31 -8.97 -12.91 3.09
C VAL A 31 -8.30 -11.79 2.30
N PHE A 32 -8.93 -10.62 2.24
CA PHE A 32 -8.36 -9.43 1.60
C PHE A 32 -7.03 -9.00 2.25
N ASN A 33 -6.98 -8.90 3.57
CA ASN A 33 -5.74 -8.56 4.28
C ASN A 33 -4.63 -9.61 4.05
N ASP A 34 -4.98 -10.89 4.02
CA ASP A 34 -4.03 -11.97 3.72
C ASP A 34 -3.57 -11.92 2.26
N PHE A 35 -4.43 -11.46 1.34
CA PHE A 35 -4.03 -11.23 -0.05
C PHE A 35 -2.99 -10.10 -0.18
N LEU A 36 -3.17 -8.97 0.51
CA LEU A 36 -2.15 -7.92 0.56
C LEU A 36 -0.81 -8.46 1.06
N ARG A 37 -0.83 -9.26 2.14
CA ARG A 37 0.38 -9.92 2.68
C ARG A 37 1.00 -10.90 1.68
N TYR A 38 0.18 -11.63 0.93
CA TYR A 38 0.63 -12.54 -0.12
C TYR A 38 1.35 -11.80 -1.24
N VAL A 39 0.77 -10.68 -1.73
CA VAL A 39 1.40 -9.81 -2.73
C VAL A 39 2.75 -9.31 -2.22
N ILE A 40 2.78 -8.70 -1.05
CA ILE A 40 4.01 -8.14 -0.46
C ILE A 40 5.09 -9.20 -0.33
N HIS A 41 4.75 -10.40 0.17
CA HIS A 41 5.70 -11.49 0.29
C HIS A 41 6.23 -11.95 -1.07
N GLY A 42 5.36 -12.04 -2.09
CA GLY A 42 5.74 -12.46 -3.44
C GLY A 42 6.75 -11.52 -4.12
N PHE A 43 6.72 -10.24 -3.76
CA PHE A 43 7.66 -9.22 -4.25
C PHE A 43 8.80 -8.89 -3.27
N SER A 44 8.96 -9.68 -2.21
CA SER A 44 10.02 -9.51 -1.18
C SER A 44 11.05 -10.64 -1.30
N PRO A 45 12.05 -10.54 -2.17
CA PRO A 45 13.04 -11.60 -2.37
C PRO A 45 13.80 -11.89 -1.06
N GLY A 46 13.91 -13.18 -0.73
CA GLY A 46 14.57 -13.62 0.49
C GLY A 46 13.78 -13.45 1.80
N ALA A 47 12.54 -12.95 1.72
CA ALA A 47 11.70 -12.84 2.90
C ALA A 47 11.35 -14.23 3.49
N PRO A 48 11.28 -14.36 4.83
CA PRO A 48 10.82 -15.59 5.45
C PRO A 48 9.35 -15.85 5.09
N PRO A 49 8.87 -17.11 5.20
CA PRO A 49 7.46 -17.43 4.99
C PRO A 49 6.53 -16.51 5.77
N VAL A 50 5.37 -16.23 5.19
CA VAL A 50 4.36 -15.37 5.84
C VAL A 50 3.97 -15.97 7.19
N LYS A 51 4.21 -15.23 8.26
CA LYS A 51 3.88 -15.65 9.63
C LYS A 51 2.36 -15.84 9.77
N ASP A 52 1.97 -16.87 10.51
CA ASP A 52 0.57 -17.19 10.79
C ASP A 52 -0.29 -17.43 9.52
N TRP A 53 0.34 -18.01 8.47
CA TRP A 53 -0.36 -18.36 7.23
C TRP A 53 -1.29 -19.54 7.46
N LYS A 54 -2.61 -19.26 7.48
CA LYS A 54 -3.65 -20.23 7.86
C LYS A 54 -4.14 -21.13 6.72
N TYR A 55 -3.75 -20.82 5.47
CA TYR A 55 -4.27 -21.48 4.29
C TYR A 55 -3.51 -22.76 3.95
N LYS A 56 -4.24 -23.82 3.59
CA LYS A 56 -3.66 -25.09 3.13
C LYS A 56 -3.05 -24.94 1.73
N ARG A 57 -2.12 -25.84 1.37
CA ARG A 57 -1.44 -25.82 0.05
C ARG A 57 -2.42 -25.70 -1.13
N GLN A 58 -3.55 -26.41 -1.06
CA GLN A 58 -4.59 -26.36 -2.11
C GLN A 58 -5.25 -24.98 -2.22
N GLN A 59 -5.38 -24.26 -1.12
CA GLN A 59 -5.97 -22.92 -1.07
C GLN A 59 -4.99 -21.84 -1.56
N ASN A 60 -3.68 -22.12 -1.60
CA ASN A 60 -2.70 -21.17 -2.14
C ASN A 60 -2.90 -20.91 -3.64
N ARG A 61 -3.50 -21.85 -4.39
CA ARG A 61 -3.86 -21.63 -5.79
C ARG A 61 -4.81 -20.45 -5.96
N PHE A 62 -5.76 -20.28 -5.04
CA PHE A 62 -6.66 -19.14 -5.02
C PHE A 62 -5.90 -17.81 -4.98
N PHE A 63 -4.87 -17.68 -4.12
CA PHE A 63 -4.08 -16.45 -4.04
C PHE A 63 -3.28 -16.18 -5.31
N MET A 64 -2.82 -17.21 -6.01
CA MET A 64 -2.18 -17.07 -7.33
C MET A 64 -3.17 -16.58 -8.38
N GLU A 65 -4.38 -17.13 -8.41
CA GLU A 65 -5.46 -16.71 -9.31
C GLU A 65 -5.88 -15.26 -9.04
N LEU A 66 -6.00 -14.89 -7.76
CA LEU A 66 -6.32 -13.52 -7.34
C LEU A 66 -5.22 -12.54 -7.72
N LEU A 67 -3.95 -12.90 -7.56
CA LEU A 67 -2.80 -12.10 -7.99
C LEU A 67 -2.80 -11.88 -9.50
N ALA A 68 -3.00 -12.96 -10.27
CA ALA A 68 -3.08 -12.86 -11.73
C ALA A 68 -4.24 -11.96 -12.18
N GLY A 69 -5.42 -12.11 -11.57
CA GLY A 69 -6.59 -11.29 -11.84
C GLY A 69 -6.36 -9.81 -11.52
N TRP A 70 -5.69 -9.52 -10.39
CA TRP A 70 -5.32 -8.15 -10.03
C TRP A 70 -4.33 -7.54 -11.02
N ILE A 71 -3.28 -8.26 -11.42
CA ILE A 71 -2.31 -7.76 -12.41
C ILE A 71 -3.00 -7.47 -13.75
N GLN A 72 -3.85 -8.37 -14.24
CA GLN A 72 -4.61 -8.17 -15.48
C GLN A 72 -5.56 -6.99 -15.39
N LEU A 73 -6.23 -6.80 -14.25
CA LEU A 73 -7.06 -5.63 -13.99
C LEU A 73 -6.24 -4.34 -14.09
N MET A 74 -5.10 -4.27 -13.38
CA MET A 74 -4.23 -3.09 -13.38
C MET A 74 -3.70 -2.78 -14.79
N GLN A 75 -3.25 -3.80 -15.53
CA GLN A 75 -2.81 -3.64 -16.92
C GLN A 75 -3.90 -3.02 -17.81
N ARG A 76 -5.15 -3.45 -17.65
CA ARG A 76 -6.29 -2.91 -18.42
C ARG A 76 -6.64 -1.48 -18.00
N GLU A 77 -6.79 -1.22 -16.72
CA GLU A 77 -7.23 0.08 -16.22
C GLU A 77 -6.19 1.18 -16.48
N LEU A 78 -4.91 0.86 -16.34
CA LEU A 78 -3.80 1.81 -16.59
C LEU A 78 -3.56 2.12 -18.09
N GLN A 79 -4.26 1.44 -19.03
CA GLN A 79 -4.29 1.87 -20.43
C GLN A 79 -5.14 3.12 -20.67
N THR A 80 -6.12 3.37 -19.80
CA THR A 80 -7.09 4.46 -19.97
C THR A 80 -7.07 5.49 -18.83
N ARG A 81 -6.37 5.19 -17.75
CA ARG A 81 -6.23 6.03 -16.55
C ARG A 81 -4.76 6.24 -16.23
N GLU A 82 -4.42 7.41 -15.73
CA GLU A 82 -3.07 7.71 -15.26
C GLU A 82 -2.71 6.88 -14.01
N TRP A 83 -3.69 6.65 -13.13
CA TRP A 83 -3.56 5.83 -11.93
C TRP A 83 -4.89 5.18 -11.53
N PHE A 84 -4.83 4.11 -10.76
CA PHE A 84 -6.02 3.39 -10.30
C PHE A 84 -5.77 2.72 -8.94
N ASP A 85 -6.62 3.05 -7.94
CA ASP A 85 -6.56 2.49 -6.59
C ASP A 85 -7.51 1.28 -6.48
N ALA A 86 -7.06 0.12 -6.95
CA ALA A 86 -7.86 -1.11 -6.89
C ALA A 86 -8.10 -1.56 -5.44
N PHE A 87 -7.12 -1.41 -4.57
CA PHE A 87 -7.21 -1.92 -3.20
C PHE A 87 -8.06 -1.04 -2.28
N GLY A 88 -7.98 0.28 -2.41
CA GLY A 88 -8.85 1.18 -1.67
C GLY A 88 -10.33 0.99 -2.04
N ASP A 89 -10.63 0.81 -3.32
CA ASP A 89 -12.00 0.56 -3.78
C ASP A 89 -12.50 -0.84 -3.34
N LEU A 90 -11.66 -1.88 -3.38
CA LEU A 90 -11.99 -3.21 -2.83
C LEU A 90 -12.23 -3.16 -1.32
N PHE A 91 -11.38 -2.46 -0.58
CA PHE A 91 -11.56 -2.26 0.86
C PHE A 91 -12.91 -1.62 1.19
N MET A 92 -13.27 -0.55 0.48
CA MET A 92 -14.56 0.12 0.67
C MET A 92 -15.74 -0.80 0.35
N ALA A 93 -15.64 -1.59 -0.71
CA ALA A 93 -16.66 -2.55 -1.12
C ALA A 93 -16.87 -3.66 -0.07
N LEU A 94 -15.79 -4.30 0.38
CA LEU A 94 -15.83 -5.39 1.35
C LEU A 94 -16.28 -4.91 2.73
N SER A 95 -15.84 -3.72 3.18
CA SER A 95 -16.26 -3.13 4.44
C SER A 95 -17.76 -2.82 4.47
N SER A 96 -18.32 -2.34 3.36
CA SER A 96 -19.75 -2.02 3.27
C SER A 96 -20.65 -3.27 3.35
N ARG A 97 -20.17 -4.41 2.85
CA ARG A 97 -20.92 -5.70 2.90
C ARG A 97 -20.92 -6.32 4.30
N GLY A 98 -19.84 -6.15 5.07
CA GLY A 98 -19.72 -6.73 6.40
C GLY A 98 -20.57 -6.06 7.48
N GLY A 99 -21.33 -5.01 7.14
CA GLY A 99 -22.05 -4.19 8.14
C GLY A 99 -21.10 -3.49 9.14
N GLN A 100 -19.83 -3.76 9.06
CA GLN A 100 -18.80 -3.02 9.76
C GLN A 100 -18.57 -1.74 8.95
N GLN A 101 -19.08 -0.63 9.47
CA GLN A 101 -18.62 0.68 9.01
C GLN A 101 -17.09 0.60 9.02
N ALA A 102 -16.46 0.91 7.90
CA ALA A 102 -15.00 0.98 7.81
C ALA A 102 -14.50 2.02 8.83
N HIS A 103 -14.47 1.69 10.08
CA HIS A 103 -14.12 2.49 11.28
C HIS A 103 -13.89 4.00 11.02
N GLY A 104 -14.81 4.64 10.23
CA GLY A 104 -14.67 6.03 9.80
C GLY A 104 -13.59 6.28 8.72
N GLN A 105 -12.98 5.25 8.14
CA GLN A 105 -11.99 5.41 7.07
C GLN A 105 -12.72 5.68 5.74
N PHE A 106 -12.66 6.94 5.33
CA PHE A 106 -13.10 7.37 4.00
C PHE A 106 -11.88 7.82 3.21
N PHE A 107 -11.61 7.16 2.10
CA PHE A 107 -10.52 7.59 1.24
C PHE A 107 -10.94 8.82 0.42
N THR A 108 -10.02 9.75 0.25
CA THR A 108 -10.24 10.94 -0.55
C THR A 108 -10.69 10.55 -1.96
N PRO A 109 -11.78 11.11 -2.50
CA PRO A 109 -12.22 10.82 -3.84
C PRO A 109 -11.14 11.12 -4.90
N VAL A 110 -11.05 10.28 -5.94
CA VAL A 110 -10.01 10.36 -6.99
C VAL A 110 -9.85 11.78 -7.54
N HIS A 111 -10.96 12.40 -7.96
CA HIS A 111 -10.94 13.75 -8.53
C HIS A 111 -10.49 14.84 -7.55
N ILE A 112 -10.66 14.62 -6.24
CA ILE A 112 -10.15 15.54 -5.20
C ILE A 112 -8.63 15.36 -5.05
N CYS A 113 -8.11 14.13 -5.09
CA CYS A 113 -6.66 13.90 -5.10
C CYS A 113 -6.01 14.60 -6.29
N ASP A 114 -6.58 14.45 -7.48
CA ASP A 114 -6.08 15.11 -8.70
C ASP A 114 -6.10 16.64 -8.57
N LEU A 115 -7.19 17.20 -8.03
CA LEU A 115 -7.30 18.63 -7.79
C LEU A 115 -6.27 19.12 -6.77
N MET A 116 -6.12 18.41 -5.65
CA MET A 116 -5.15 18.76 -4.62
C MET A 116 -3.73 18.82 -5.18
N VAL A 117 -3.34 17.83 -5.97
CA VAL A 117 -2.01 17.79 -6.60
C VAL A 117 -1.85 18.96 -7.59
N GLN A 118 -2.88 19.26 -8.40
CA GLN A 118 -2.84 20.41 -9.32
C GLN A 118 -2.70 21.74 -8.60
N CYS A 119 -3.32 21.91 -7.44
CA CYS A 119 -3.26 23.16 -6.66
C CYS A 119 -1.96 23.31 -5.87
N THR A 120 -1.26 22.21 -5.56
CA THR A 120 -0.08 22.23 -4.67
C THR A 120 1.25 22.06 -5.40
N THR A 121 1.21 21.74 -6.70
CA THR A 121 2.40 21.50 -7.52
C THR A 121 2.45 22.51 -8.67
N ASP A 122 3.28 23.55 -8.55
CA ASP A 122 3.38 24.61 -9.57
C ASP A 122 4.11 24.16 -10.84
N GLU A 123 5.08 23.25 -10.75
CA GLU A 123 5.87 22.71 -11.86
C GLU A 123 6.22 21.23 -11.65
N LYS A 124 6.54 20.53 -12.75
CA LYS A 124 7.07 19.16 -12.68
C LYS A 124 8.39 19.16 -11.90
N THR A 125 8.38 18.61 -10.69
CA THR A 125 9.55 18.51 -9.83
C THR A 125 10.09 17.08 -9.83
N THR A 126 11.42 16.94 -9.76
CA THR A 126 12.10 15.64 -9.64
C THR A 126 13.10 15.68 -8.49
N GLY A 127 13.47 14.52 -7.95
CA GLY A 127 14.46 14.40 -6.88
C GLY A 127 14.00 14.94 -5.53
N LYS A 128 12.70 15.11 -5.31
CA LYS A 128 12.11 15.56 -4.04
C LYS A 128 11.57 14.39 -3.24
N ARG A 129 11.38 14.62 -1.94
CA ARG A 129 10.59 13.74 -1.06
C ARG A 129 9.19 14.34 -0.91
N MET A 130 8.17 13.55 -1.21
CA MET A 130 6.77 13.87 -0.97
C MET A 130 6.26 12.99 0.15
N SER A 131 5.71 13.58 1.21
CA SER A 131 5.18 12.87 2.35
C SER A 131 3.67 13.03 2.46
N ASP A 132 3.00 11.92 2.78
CA ASP A 132 1.59 11.89 3.18
C ASP A 132 1.48 11.17 4.54
N PRO A 133 1.26 11.92 5.64
CA PRO A 133 1.25 11.38 7.00
C PRO A 133 -0.03 10.61 7.37
N THR A 134 -1.01 10.53 6.47
CA THR A 134 -2.29 9.84 6.63
C THR A 134 -2.73 9.20 5.33
N CYS A 135 -1.83 8.40 4.75
CA CYS A 135 -1.88 8.00 3.34
C CYS A 135 -3.10 7.17 2.93
N GLY A 136 -3.79 6.52 3.87
CA GLY A 136 -4.91 5.64 3.54
C GLY A 136 -4.49 4.52 2.59
N SER A 137 -5.07 4.45 1.41
CA SER A 137 -4.66 3.53 0.33
C SER A 137 -3.58 4.10 -0.61
N GLY A 138 -3.07 5.32 -0.33
CA GLY A 138 -2.02 5.97 -1.11
C GLY A 138 -2.52 6.83 -2.27
N ARG A 139 -3.80 7.15 -2.37
CA ARG A 139 -4.41 7.88 -3.51
C ARG A 139 -3.71 9.19 -3.83
N LEU A 140 -3.43 10.01 -2.81
CA LEU A 140 -2.78 11.31 -3.01
C LEU A 140 -1.37 11.15 -3.57
N LEU A 141 -0.61 10.17 -3.05
CA LEU A 141 0.73 9.85 -3.54
C LEU A 141 0.72 9.31 -4.97
N LEU A 142 -0.28 8.49 -5.35
CA LEU A 142 -0.44 8.01 -6.72
C LEU A 142 -0.74 9.16 -7.68
N ALA A 143 -1.70 10.03 -7.33
CA ALA A 143 -2.03 11.22 -8.12
C ALA A 143 -0.83 12.15 -8.29
N TYR A 144 -0.01 12.31 -7.24
CA TYR A 144 1.24 13.07 -7.29
C TYR A 144 2.27 12.40 -8.20
N HIS A 145 2.47 11.10 -8.05
CA HIS A 145 3.50 10.33 -8.76
C HIS A 145 3.35 10.45 -10.28
N VAL A 146 2.15 10.24 -10.81
CA VAL A 146 1.93 10.25 -12.27
C VAL A 146 2.18 11.61 -12.92
N ARG A 147 2.10 12.69 -12.15
CA ARG A 147 2.39 14.06 -12.61
C ARG A 147 3.84 14.49 -12.37
N ASN A 148 4.49 13.88 -11.37
CA ASN A 148 5.81 14.27 -10.86
C ASN A 148 6.70 13.03 -10.72
N LEU A 149 7.06 12.41 -11.83
CA LEU A 149 7.93 11.24 -11.86
C LEU A 149 9.33 11.55 -11.31
N GLY A 150 10.01 10.54 -10.77
CA GLY A 150 11.38 10.66 -10.28
C GLY A 150 11.50 11.27 -8.88
N ASN A 151 10.41 11.29 -8.12
CA ASN A 151 10.39 11.69 -6.72
C ASN A 151 10.33 10.47 -5.78
N TYR A 152 10.78 10.66 -4.55
CA TYR A 152 10.73 9.67 -3.50
C TYR A 152 9.48 9.90 -2.64
N LEU A 153 8.65 8.87 -2.48
CA LEU A 153 7.38 8.97 -1.77
C LEU A 153 7.50 8.41 -0.36
N VAL A 154 6.94 9.12 0.61
CA VAL A 154 6.86 8.71 2.01
C VAL A 154 5.40 8.64 2.41
N ALA A 155 4.94 7.44 2.67
CA ALA A 155 3.57 7.16 3.08
C ALA A 155 3.55 6.75 4.55
N GLU A 156 2.68 7.35 5.34
CA GLU A 156 2.54 7.04 6.76
C GLU A 156 1.07 6.83 7.10
N ASP A 157 0.76 5.84 7.92
CA ASP A 157 -0.60 5.61 8.44
C ASP A 157 -0.55 4.80 9.73
N ILE A 158 -1.49 5.04 10.62
CA ILE A 158 -1.65 4.25 11.85
C ILE A 158 -2.25 2.87 11.56
N SER A 159 -3.06 2.76 10.51
CA SER A 159 -3.75 1.54 10.09
C SER A 159 -2.82 0.63 9.31
N ARG A 160 -2.57 -0.58 9.82
CA ARG A 160 -1.81 -1.60 9.10
C ARG A 160 -2.39 -1.90 7.73
N THR A 161 -3.71 -2.04 7.61
CA THR A 161 -4.37 -2.35 6.34
C THR A 161 -4.14 -1.23 5.31
N CYS A 162 -4.22 0.03 5.72
CA CYS A 162 -3.89 1.17 4.87
C CYS A 162 -2.46 1.11 4.36
N CYS A 163 -1.50 0.86 5.25
CA CYS A 163 -0.09 0.70 4.86
C CYS A 163 0.09 -0.44 3.84
N LEU A 164 -0.51 -1.62 4.07
CA LEU A 164 -0.40 -2.75 3.16
C LEU A 164 -1.01 -2.45 1.78
N MET A 165 -2.16 -1.75 1.72
CA MET A 165 -2.76 -1.30 0.46
C MET A 165 -1.84 -0.33 -0.27
N THR A 166 -1.28 0.65 0.46
CA THR A 166 -0.35 1.64 -0.11
C THR A 166 0.92 0.99 -0.65
N VAL A 167 1.50 0.02 0.07
CA VAL A 167 2.66 -0.75 -0.44
C VAL A 167 2.34 -1.41 -1.77
N CYS A 168 1.20 -2.10 -1.89
CA CYS A 168 0.81 -2.80 -3.11
C CYS A 168 0.49 -1.82 -4.24
N ASN A 169 -0.19 -0.72 -3.96
CA ASN A 169 -0.50 0.32 -4.94
C ASN A 169 0.77 1.02 -5.44
N MET A 170 1.69 1.39 -4.56
CA MET A 170 2.98 1.96 -4.96
C MET A 170 3.82 0.98 -5.79
N LEU A 171 3.81 -0.31 -5.43
CA LEU A 171 4.53 -1.35 -6.17
C LEU A 171 4.13 -1.39 -7.64
N ILE A 172 2.83 -1.52 -7.90
CA ILE A 172 2.31 -1.73 -9.27
C ILE A 172 2.36 -0.47 -10.13
N HIS A 173 2.36 0.73 -9.51
CA HIS A 173 2.50 2.01 -10.21
C HIS A 173 3.97 2.42 -10.42
N GLY A 174 4.94 1.61 -9.98
CA GLY A 174 6.36 1.94 -10.11
C GLY A 174 6.83 3.09 -9.22
N CYS A 175 6.09 3.41 -8.17
CA CYS A 175 6.49 4.41 -7.19
C CYS A 175 7.71 3.93 -6.42
N VAL A 176 8.71 4.80 -6.24
CA VAL A 176 9.87 4.55 -5.37
C VAL A 176 9.68 5.28 -4.06
N GLY A 177 9.81 4.57 -2.94
CA GLY A 177 9.61 5.22 -1.65
C GLY A 177 9.54 4.27 -0.48
N GLU A 178 8.91 4.73 0.58
CA GLU A 178 8.71 3.98 1.82
C GLU A 178 7.28 4.13 2.34
N VAL A 179 6.80 3.09 3.02
CA VAL A 179 5.51 3.08 3.71
C VAL A 179 5.76 2.69 5.16
N ILE A 180 5.24 3.46 6.11
CA ILE A 180 5.50 3.29 7.53
C ILE A 180 4.18 3.21 8.28
N GLN A 181 4.06 2.19 9.13
CA GLN A 181 2.98 2.07 10.08
C GLN A 181 3.40 2.67 11.41
N HIS A 182 2.85 3.84 11.73
CA HIS A 182 3.01 4.49 13.03
C HIS A 182 1.93 5.57 13.23
N ASP A 183 1.88 6.14 14.40
CA ASP A 183 1.16 7.39 14.63
C ASP A 183 2.06 8.56 14.20
N SER A 184 1.70 9.29 13.14
CA SER A 184 2.49 10.40 12.61
C SER A 184 2.67 11.55 13.60
N LEU A 185 1.83 11.63 14.64
CA LEU A 185 1.98 12.59 15.74
C LEU A 185 2.99 12.13 16.80
N LEU A 186 3.37 10.84 16.76
CA LEU A 186 4.30 10.20 17.69
C LEU A 186 5.45 9.55 16.92
N PRO A 187 6.49 10.31 16.53
CA PRO A 187 7.58 9.80 15.68
C PRO A 187 8.30 8.56 16.23
N GLU A 188 8.21 8.31 17.54
CA GLU A 188 8.84 7.15 18.18
C GLU A 188 7.98 5.87 18.13
N ASP A 189 6.72 5.96 17.67
CA ASP A 189 5.74 4.85 17.65
C ASP A 189 5.90 3.97 16.40
N PHE A 190 7.11 3.61 16.00
CA PHE A 190 7.32 2.70 14.87
C PHE A 190 6.74 1.31 15.15
N LYS A 191 5.83 0.84 14.29
CA LYS A 191 5.22 -0.49 14.37
C LYS A 191 5.69 -1.40 13.23
N ASP A 192 5.79 -0.84 12.04
CA ASP A 192 6.17 -1.60 10.85
C ASP A 192 6.58 -0.67 9.69
N GLY A 193 7.33 -1.19 8.69
CA GLY A 193 7.73 -0.38 7.54
C GLY A 193 8.22 -1.19 6.35
N TRP A 194 8.14 -0.58 5.17
CA TRP A 194 8.54 -1.19 3.90
C TRP A 194 9.20 -0.15 2.99
N PHE A 195 10.29 -0.53 2.35
CA PHE A 195 10.79 0.15 1.16
C PHE A 195 10.13 -0.46 -0.08
N VAL A 196 9.56 0.37 -0.92
CA VAL A 196 8.87 -0.03 -2.15
C VAL A 196 9.72 0.36 -3.35
N ASN A 197 9.97 -0.60 -4.22
CA ASN A 197 10.76 -0.43 -5.45
C ASN A 197 12.18 0.14 -5.25
N PRO A 198 12.92 -0.25 -4.20
CA PRO A 198 14.22 0.37 -3.88
C PRO A 198 15.28 0.17 -4.97
N ILE A 199 15.13 -0.83 -5.82
CA ILE A 199 16.07 -1.13 -6.92
C ILE A 199 15.44 -0.98 -8.31
N LEU A 200 14.21 -0.50 -8.42
CA LEU A 200 13.48 -0.40 -9.69
C LEU A 200 14.23 0.44 -10.72
N THR A 201 14.76 1.58 -10.33
CA THR A 201 15.48 2.50 -11.23
C THR A 201 16.78 1.92 -11.79
N THR A 202 17.39 0.97 -11.10
CA THR A 202 18.66 0.35 -11.50
C THR A 202 18.47 -0.99 -12.20
N THR A 203 17.45 -1.76 -11.84
CA THR A 203 17.24 -3.12 -12.34
C THR A 203 16.00 -3.28 -13.21
N GLY A 204 15.07 -2.34 -13.17
CA GLY A 204 13.75 -2.48 -13.80
C GLY A 204 12.83 -3.49 -13.10
N ILE A 205 13.25 -4.07 -11.96
CA ILE A 205 12.50 -5.12 -11.25
C ILE A 205 11.77 -4.52 -10.05
N PRO A 206 10.43 -4.60 -10.00
CA PRO A 206 9.67 -4.16 -8.83
C PRO A 206 9.93 -5.09 -7.64
N THR A 207 10.25 -4.51 -6.50
CA THR A 207 10.55 -5.26 -5.28
C THR A 207 10.08 -4.51 -4.03
N ILE A 208 9.89 -5.27 -2.97
CA ILE A 208 9.59 -4.74 -1.64
C ILE A 208 10.66 -5.25 -0.67
N ARG A 209 11.13 -4.39 0.20
CA ARG A 209 12.04 -4.77 1.29
C ARG A 209 11.48 -4.27 2.62
N LYS A 210 11.53 -5.14 3.61
CA LYS A 210 11.15 -4.78 4.97
C LYS A 210 12.09 -3.70 5.52
N MET A 211 11.52 -2.70 6.20
CA MET A 211 12.27 -1.68 6.94
C MET A 211 12.44 -2.14 8.38
N SER A 212 13.65 -2.03 8.91
CA SER A 212 13.92 -2.22 10.34
C SER A 212 13.61 -0.95 11.12
N GLU A 213 13.43 -1.08 12.44
CA GLU A 213 13.25 0.08 13.32
C GLU A 213 14.51 0.98 13.33
N ASP A 214 15.71 0.39 13.26
CA ASP A 214 16.95 1.16 13.21
C ASP A 214 17.05 2.00 11.92
N GLU A 215 16.66 1.45 10.76
CA GLU A 215 16.61 2.19 9.49
C GLU A 215 15.59 3.33 9.56
N TYR A 216 14.41 3.07 10.14
CA TYR A 216 13.39 4.09 10.37
C TYR A 216 13.94 5.24 11.22
N ARG A 217 14.52 4.93 12.39
CA ARG A 217 15.08 5.93 13.31
C ARG A 217 16.21 6.73 12.67
N ALA A 218 17.12 6.05 11.96
CA ALA A 218 18.19 6.70 11.24
C ALA A 218 17.70 7.67 10.16
N SER A 219 16.66 7.30 9.39
CA SER A 219 16.10 8.15 8.34
C SER A 219 15.41 9.41 8.86
N ARG A 220 15.06 9.47 10.13
CA ARG A 220 14.34 10.58 10.79
C ARG A 220 15.15 11.28 11.89
N ASN A 221 16.41 10.93 12.04
CA ASN A 221 17.28 11.44 13.13
C ASN A 221 16.68 11.23 14.54
N ILE A 222 15.90 10.15 14.74
CA ILE A 222 15.33 9.81 16.04
C ILE A 222 16.40 9.05 16.83
N PRO A 223 16.76 9.48 18.06
CA PRO A 223 17.77 8.79 18.86
C PRO A 223 17.40 7.32 19.13
N LEU A 224 18.37 6.41 19.03
CA LEU A 224 18.19 5.03 19.46
C LEU A 224 18.07 5.02 20.98
N SER A 225 16.92 4.57 21.49
CA SER A 225 16.69 4.43 22.92
C SER A 225 17.66 3.38 23.49
N GLY A 226 18.69 3.82 24.23
CA GLY A 226 19.63 2.96 24.95
C GLY A 226 21.07 2.91 24.41
N LEU A 227 21.37 3.49 23.25
CA LEU A 227 22.76 3.66 22.79
C LEU A 227 23.23 5.09 23.10
N LYS A 228 24.15 5.19 24.04
CA LYS A 228 24.88 6.43 24.31
C LYS A 228 25.57 6.88 23.00
N GLN A 229 25.26 8.11 22.62
CA GLN A 229 25.94 8.98 21.66
C GLN A 229 27.28 8.45 21.13
N HIS A 230 27.28 7.94 19.90
CA HIS A 230 28.39 7.97 18.96
C HIS A 230 27.95 7.37 17.64
N LEU A 231 27.19 8.13 16.86
CA LEU A 231 27.09 7.89 15.42
C LEU A 231 26.94 9.23 14.72
N SER A 232 27.96 9.58 13.96
CA SER A 232 27.96 10.70 13.05
C SER A 232 26.81 10.55 12.05
N LEU A 233 26.02 11.58 11.90
CA LEU A 233 24.93 11.74 10.95
C LEU A 233 25.42 11.40 9.54
N ILE A 234 24.84 10.39 8.94
CA ILE A 234 24.91 10.18 7.49
C ILE A 234 23.81 11.06 6.90
N HIS A 235 24.20 12.21 6.38
CA HIS A 235 23.34 13.01 5.51
C HIS A 235 23.30 12.36 4.14
N ILE A 236 22.08 11.99 3.69
CA ILE A 236 21.79 11.69 2.28
C ILE A 236 21.11 12.91 1.69
#